data_4fb2d2a0e227eaf4d455ccf1307c705c
#
_entry.id   4fb2d2a0e227eaf4d455ccf1307c705c
#
_cell.length_a   1.000
_cell.length_b   1.000
_cell.length_c   1.000
_cell.angle_alpha   90.00
_cell.angle_beta   90.00
_cell.angle_gamma   90.00
#
_symmetry.space_group_name_H-M   'P 1'
#
loop_
_entity.id
_entity.type
_entity.pdbx_description
1 polymer ?
#
loop_
_entity_poly.entity_id
_entity_poly.type
_entity_poly.pdbx_seq_one_letter_code
_entity_poly.pdbx_strand_id
1 'polypeptide(L)'
;MPILQFFRQNSAWLGAGALLALMSSFGQTFFISIFSGHIRAEFGLSHAAWGGFYSLGTTASAIVMVWLGTLSDVIRTRVLGLFVLSGLMGATLVMANLSHVFYLPFAIFALRLLGQGMCSHLAVVAMSRWFVANRGRALSIAGLGYSFGEAFLPVL
;
A
#
# COMPACT_ATOMS: atom_id res chain seq x y z
N MET A 1 -20.56 -1.04 -24.08
CA MET A 1 -21.32 -1.07 -22.81
C MET A 1 -21.22 0.30 -22.15
N PRO A 2 -22.33 0.95 -21.70
CA PRO A 2 -22.29 2.21 -20.97
C PRO A 2 -21.52 2.05 -19.65
N ILE A 3 -20.80 3.08 -19.24
CA ILE A 3 -19.90 3.02 -18.07
C ILE A 3 -20.67 2.70 -16.75
N LEU A 4 -21.89 3.23 -16.61
CA LEU A 4 -22.76 2.95 -15.46
C LEU A 4 -23.17 1.48 -15.35
N GLN A 5 -23.48 0.85 -16.49
CA GLN A 5 -23.85 -0.57 -16.54
C GLN A 5 -22.63 -1.45 -16.18
N PHE A 6 -21.46 -1.11 -16.71
CA PHE A 6 -20.21 -1.80 -16.37
C PHE A 6 -19.93 -1.72 -14.86
N PHE A 7 -20.07 -0.53 -14.26
CA PHE A 7 -19.87 -0.31 -12.84
C PHE A 7 -20.84 -1.15 -11.99
N ARG A 8 -22.15 -1.06 -12.29
CA ARG A 8 -23.19 -1.79 -11.52
C ARG A 8 -23.00 -3.31 -11.55
N GLN A 9 -22.65 -3.86 -12.71
CA GLN A 9 -22.46 -5.32 -12.87
C GLN A 9 -21.19 -5.85 -12.21
N ASN A 10 -20.16 -5.00 -12.01
CA ASN A 10 -18.84 -5.40 -11.53
C ASN A 10 -18.44 -4.69 -10.24
N SER A 11 -19.38 -4.08 -9.53
CA SER A 11 -19.11 -3.22 -8.37
C SER A 11 -18.27 -3.88 -7.28
N ALA A 12 -18.52 -5.17 -6.97
CA ALA A 12 -17.76 -5.91 -5.96
C ALA A 12 -16.28 -6.08 -6.34
N TRP A 13 -15.99 -6.41 -7.62
CA TRP A 13 -14.64 -6.59 -8.11
C TRP A 13 -13.88 -5.28 -8.25
N LEU A 14 -14.56 -4.26 -8.78
CA LEU A 14 -14.02 -2.91 -8.89
C LEU A 14 -13.77 -2.30 -7.50
N GLY A 15 -14.71 -2.52 -6.57
CA GLY A 15 -14.57 -2.12 -5.17
C GLY A 15 -13.39 -2.79 -4.47
N ALA A 16 -13.16 -4.08 -4.73
CA ALA A 16 -11.99 -4.78 -4.19
C ALA A 16 -10.67 -4.18 -4.70
N GLY A 17 -10.60 -3.85 -6.00
CA GLY A 17 -9.43 -3.17 -6.57
C GLY A 17 -9.23 -1.76 -6.00
N ALA A 18 -10.31 -0.98 -5.87
CA ALA A 18 -10.26 0.35 -5.28
C ALA A 18 -9.85 0.30 -3.80
N LEU A 19 -10.34 -0.70 -3.05
CA LEU A 19 -9.96 -0.90 -1.65
C LEU A 19 -8.46 -1.24 -1.51
N LEU A 20 -7.93 -2.13 -2.33
CA LEU A 20 -6.50 -2.45 -2.34
C LEU A 20 -5.67 -1.20 -2.67
N ALA A 21 -6.10 -0.40 -3.64
CA ALA A 21 -5.43 0.85 -3.98
C ALA A 21 -5.51 1.88 -2.84
N LEU A 22 -6.66 1.98 -2.16
CA LEU A 22 -6.82 2.82 -0.97
C LEU A 22 -5.91 2.37 0.17
N MET A 23 -5.89 1.06 0.49
CA MET A 23 -5.06 0.51 1.55
C MET A 23 -3.56 0.67 1.25
N SER A 24 -3.17 0.75 -0.01
CA SER A 24 -1.77 1.02 -0.36
C SER A 24 -1.26 2.36 0.18
N SER A 25 -2.17 3.30 0.43
CA SER A 25 -1.84 4.65 0.94
C SER A 25 -1.13 4.64 2.29
N PHE A 26 -1.41 3.66 3.15
CA PHE A 26 -0.74 3.50 4.44
C PHE A 26 0.77 3.22 4.33
N GLY A 27 1.21 2.68 3.20
CA GLY A 27 2.63 2.47 2.88
C GLY A 27 3.27 3.57 2.02
N GLN A 28 2.51 4.58 1.62
CA GLN A 28 3.00 5.64 0.75
C GLN A 28 3.81 6.70 1.49
N THR A 29 4.71 7.35 0.75
CA THR A 29 5.58 8.39 1.29
C THR A 29 4.78 9.54 1.90
N PHE A 30 3.71 9.99 1.24
CA PHE A 30 2.90 11.11 1.73
C PHE A 30 2.32 10.82 3.12
N PHE A 31 1.83 9.59 3.35
CA PHE A 31 1.23 9.19 4.63
C PHE A 31 2.28 9.05 5.74
N ILE A 32 3.36 8.32 5.48
CA ILE A 32 4.44 8.12 6.47
C ILE A 32 5.10 9.46 6.85
N SER A 33 5.22 10.39 5.89
CA SER A 33 5.86 11.69 6.13
C SER A 33 5.07 12.61 7.06
N ILE A 34 3.74 12.43 7.17
CA ILE A 34 2.90 13.20 8.12
C ILE A 34 3.40 12.99 9.56
N PHE A 35 3.77 11.76 9.88
CA PHE A 35 4.22 11.38 11.22
C PHE A 35 5.71 11.62 11.47
N SER A 36 6.47 12.02 10.45
CA SER A 36 7.92 12.17 10.54
C SER A 36 8.37 13.15 11.63
N GLY A 37 7.63 14.25 11.82
CA GLY A 37 7.90 15.23 12.86
C GLY A 37 7.75 14.65 14.26
N HIS A 38 6.65 13.94 14.51
CA HIS A 38 6.38 13.29 15.80
C HIS A 38 7.38 12.19 16.11
N ILE A 39 7.65 11.29 15.15
CA ILE A 39 8.60 10.18 15.32
C ILE A 39 10.01 10.74 15.60
N ARG A 40 10.42 11.80 14.90
CA ARG A 40 11.73 12.40 15.16
C ARG A 40 11.83 13.05 16.53
N ALA A 41 10.76 13.71 16.97
CA ALA A 41 10.73 14.34 18.30
C ALA A 41 10.76 13.27 19.41
N GLU A 42 10.01 12.19 19.26
CA GLU A 42 9.92 11.09 20.23
C GLU A 42 11.26 10.37 20.41
N PHE A 43 11.96 10.07 19.32
CA PHE A 43 13.22 9.33 19.34
C PHE A 43 14.48 10.22 19.30
N GLY A 44 14.33 11.56 19.35
CA GLY A 44 15.46 12.49 19.28
C GLY A 44 16.25 12.41 17.97
N LEU A 45 15.59 12.13 16.84
CA LEU A 45 16.26 11.91 15.56
C LEU A 45 16.52 13.21 14.80
N SER A 46 17.74 13.38 14.29
CA SER A 46 18.04 14.40 13.29
C SER A 46 17.33 14.13 11.97
N HIS A 47 17.21 15.14 11.10
CA HIS A 47 16.69 14.96 9.74
C HIS A 47 17.50 13.94 8.94
N ALA A 48 18.81 13.93 9.08
CA ALA A 48 19.69 12.98 8.41
C ALA A 48 19.47 11.56 8.89
N ALA A 49 19.35 11.34 10.21
CA ALA A 49 19.07 10.01 10.77
C ALA A 49 17.72 9.45 10.32
N TRP A 50 16.67 10.27 10.35
CA TRP A 50 15.36 9.91 9.81
C TRP A 50 15.44 9.51 8.35
N GLY A 51 16.09 10.36 7.51
CA GLY A 51 16.28 10.06 6.09
C GLY A 51 17.05 8.76 5.86
N GLY A 52 18.04 8.46 6.69
CA GLY A 52 18.79 7.20 6.66
C GLY A 52 17.91 5.99 6.94
N PHE A 53 17.14 5.99 8.03
CA PHE A 53 16.21 4.91 8.37
C PHE A 53 15.13 4.72 7.31
N TYR A 54 14.58 5.83 6.80
CA TYR A 54 13.56 5.80 5.75
C TYR A 54 14.12 5.21 4.45
N SER A 55 15.29 5.64 4.02
CA SER A 55 15.94 5.13 2.82
C SER A 55 16.29 3.65 2.94
N LEU A 56 16.78 3.22 4.10
CA LEU A 56 17.12 1.82 4.36
C LEU A 56 15.87 0.92 4.28
N GLY A 57 14.79 1.28 4.97
CA GLY A 57 13.52 0.52 4.91
C GLY A 57 12.93 0.49 3.50
N THR A 58 12.95 1.63 2.79
CA THR A 58 12.42 1.76 1.44
C THR A 58 13.24 0.94 0.43
N THR A 59 14.56 1.03 0.47
CA THR A 59 15.44 0.27 -0.43
C THR A 59 15.31 -1.23 -0.20
N ALA A 60 15.30 -1.66 1.06
CA ALA A 60 15.09 -3.07 1.40
C ALA A 60 13.73 -3.57 0.87
N SER A 61 12.65 -2.78 1.02
CA SER A 61 11.34 -3.14 0.48
C SER A 61 11.33 -3.25 -1.04
N ALA A 62 12.01 -2.36 -1.74
CA ALA A 62 12.11 -2.40 -3.19
C ALA A 62 12.85 -3.65 -3.67
N ILE A 63 13.94 -4.03 -3.02
CA ILE A 63 14.69 -5.24 -3.33
C ILE A 63 13.80 -6.48 -3.15
N VAL A 64 13.13 -6.61 -2.00
CA VAL A 64 12.28 -7.76 -1.69
C VAL A 64 11.06 -7.82 -2.62
N MET A 65 10.52 -6.68 -3.04
CA MET A 65 9.38 -6.60 -3.93
C MET A 65 9.63 -7.27 -5.30
N VAL A 66 10.87 -7.32 -5.77
CA VAL A 66 11.25 -8.00 -7.03
C VAL A 66 10.82 -9.47 -7.01
N TRP A 67 11.00 -10.15 -5.88
CA TRP A 67 10.60 -11.55 -5.73
C TRP A 67 9.15 -11.71 -5.26
N LEU A 68 8.71 -10.89 -4.31
CA LEU A 68 7.34 -11.00 -3.79
C LEU A 68 6.28 -10.64 -4.84
N GLY A 69 6.59 -9.75 -5.77
CA GLY A 69 5.69 -9.40 -6.87
C GLY A 69 5.28 -10.62 -7.70
N THR A 70 6.19 -11.58 -7.90
CA THR A 70 5.91 -12.82 -8.66
C THR A 70 4.93 -13.75 -7.97
N LEU A 71 4.73 -13.62 -6.65
CA LEU A 71 3.72 -14.40 -5.93
C LEU A 71 2.30 -14.18 -6.47
N SER A 72 2.04 -13.00 -7.03
CA SER A 72 0.77 -12.69 -7.67
C SER A 72 0.49 -13.59 -8.89
N ASP A 73 1.51 -14.22 -9.48
CA ASP A 73 1.38 -15.12 -10.63
C ASP A 73 1.01 -16.54 -10.21
N VAL A 74 1.43 -16.93 -9.00
CA VAL A 74 1.26 -18.31 -8.49
C VAL A 74 0.08 -18.40 -7.52
N ILE A 75 -0.11 -17.39 -6.67
CA ILE A 75 -1.11 -17.39 -5.62
C ILE A 75 -2.38 -16.66 -6.09
N ARG A 76 -3.54 -17.21 -5.76
CA ARG A 76 -4.82 -16.57 -6.04
C ARG A 76 -4.88 -15.18 -5.40
N THR A 77 -5.23 -14.16 -6.17
CA THR A 77 -5.26 -12.75 -5.73
C THR A 77 -6.04 -12.53 -4.42
N ARG A 78 -7.13 -13.28 -4.19
CA ARG A 78 -7.92 -13.19 -2.95
C ARG A 78 -7.12 -13.63 -1.73
N VAL A 79 -6.43 -14.75 -1.83
CA VAL A 79 -5.62 -15.31 -0.73
C VAL A 79 -4.44 -14.39 -0.45
N LEU A 80 -3.72 -14.01 -1.49
CA LEU A 80 -2.57 -13.12 -1.36
C LEU A 80 -3.00 -11.74 -0.82
N GLY A 81 -4.14 -11.21 -1.28
CA GLY A 81 -4.70 -9.95 -0.79
C GLY A 81 -5.01 -9.98 0.71
N LEU A 82 -5.60 -11.07 1.21
CA LEU A 82 -5.85 -11.24 2.65
C LEU A 82 -4.56 -11.25 3.46
N PHE A 83 -3.54 -12.00 3.02
CA PHE A 83 -2.24 -12.02 3.69
C PHE A 83 -1.56 -10.65 3.69
N VAL A 84 -1.60 -9.95 2.56
CA VAL A 84 -0.99 -8.62 2.44
C VAL A 84 -1.71 -7.60 3.32
N LEU A 85 -3.05 -7.60 3.33
CA LEU A 85 -3.83 -6.67 4.17
C LEU A 85 -3.67 -6.97 5.66
N SER A 86 -3.66 -8.26 6.04
CA SER A 86 -3.39 -8.65 7.45
C SER A 86 -1.99 -8.25 7.89
N GLY A 87 -1.00 -8.45 7.02
CA GLY A 87 0.36 -8.01 7.26
C GLY A 87 0.50 -6.50 7.36
N LEU A 88 -0.21 -5.75 6.48
CA LEU A 88 -0.23 -4.29 6.53
C LEU A 88 -0.86 -3.77 7.83
N MET A 89 -1.95 -4.39 8.28
CA MET A 89 -2.56 -4.10 9.58
C MET A 89 -1.55 -4.35 10.72
N GLY A 90 -0.84 -5.47 10.69
CA GLY A 90 0.24 -5.74 11.67
C GLY A 90 1.35 -4.69 11.61
N ALA A 91 1.79 -4.30 10.42
CA ALA A 91 2.84 -3.29 10.24
C ALA A 91 2.40 -1.91 10.76
N THR A 92 1.14 -1.51 10.54
CA THR A 92 0.61 -0.26 11.10
C THR A 92 0.52 -0.29 12.62
N LEU A 93 0.12 -1.43 13.21
CA LEU A 93 0.09 -1.61 14.67
C LEU A 93 1.51 -1.56 15.27
N VAL A 94 2.48 -2.20 14.62
CA VAL A 94 3.90 -2.13 15.04
C VAL A 94 4.38 -0.69 14.99
N MET A 95 4.10 0.04 13.88
CA MET A 95 4.50 1.44 13.74
C MET A 95 3.87 2.34 14.81
N ALA A 96 2.60 2.10 15.17
CA ALA A 96 1.89 2.86 16.20
C ALA A 96 2.37 2.58 17.63
N ASN A 97 3.04 1.45 17.89
CA ASN A 97 3.52 1.03 19.22
C ASN A 97 5.04 0.87 19.28
N LEU A 98 5.78 1.65 18.47
CA LEU A 98 7.23 1.59 18.46
C LEU A 98 7.80 2.03 19.81
N SER A 99 8.49 1.12 20.51
CA SER A 99 9.16 1.41 21.80
C SER A 99 10.63 1.81 21.64
N HIS A 100 11.28 1.41 20.54
CA HIS A 100 12.70 1.64 20.31
C HIS A 100 12.97 2.01 18.84
N VAL A 101 13.84 2.98 18.64
CA VAL A 101 14.25 3.47 17.31
C VAL A 101 14.84 2.37 16.42
N PHE A 102 15.43 1.33 17.01
CA PHE A 102 15.98 0.18 16.27
C PHE A 102 14.93 -0.53 15.38
N TYR A 103 13.67 -0.55 15.78
CA TYR A 103 12.60 -1.20 15.02
C TYR A 103 12.03 -0.31 13.90
N LEU A 104 12.37 0.97 13.89
CA LEU A 104 11.87 1.95 12.92
C LEU A 104 12.12 1.55 11.44
N PRO A 105 13.34 1.18 11.02
CA PRO A 105 13.56 0.77 9.62
C PRO A 105 12.79 -0.50 9.24
N PHE A 106 12.55 -1.41 10.18
CA PHE A 106 11.75 -2.62 9.93
C PHE A 106 10.26 -2.29 9.79
N ALA A 107 9.73 -1.38 10.58
CA ALA A 107 8.35 -0.91 10.46
C ALA A 107 8.15 -0.17 9.12
N ILE A 108 9.06 0.71 8.75
CA ILE A 108 9.05 1.40 7.45
C ILE A 108 9.15 0.37 6.31
N PHE A 109 10.06 -0.60 6.39
CA PHE A 109 10.19 -1.69 5.43
C PHE A 109 8.85 -2.42 5.23
N ALA A 110 8.21 -2.85 6.32
CA ALA A 110 6.95 -3.59 6.26
C ALA A 110 5.81 -2.76 5.66
N LEU A 111 5.67 -1.50 6.07
CA LEU A 111 4.67 -0.58 5.51
C LEU A 111 4.90 -0.33 4.02
N ARG A 112 6.15 -0.10 3.61
CA ARG A 112 6.52 0.13 2.21
C ARG A 112 6.28 -1.11 1.35
N LEU A 113 6.69 -2.28 1.84
CA LEU A 113 6.55 -3.54 1.13
C LEU A 113 5.09 -3.94 0.96
N LEU A 114 4.33 -3.95 2.06
CA LEU A 114 2.94 -4.44 2.06
C LEU A 114 1.97 -3.39 1.52
N GLY A 115 2.11 -2.13 1.89
CA GLY A 115 1.27 -1.03 1.43
C GLY A 115 1.62 -0.62 0.00
N GLN A 116 2.67 0.16 -0.16
CA GLN A 116 3.04 0.70 -1.48
C GLN A 116 3.39 -0.40 -2.49
N GLY A 117 4.14 -1.42 -2.09
CA GLY A 117 4.54 -2.51 -2.96
C GLY A 117 3.36 -3.42 -3.29
N MET A 118 3.01 -4.31 -2.37
CA MET A 118 2.09 -5.41 -2.63
C MET A 118 0.64 -4.98 -2.84
N CYS A 119 0.07 -4.05 -2.05
CA CYS A 119 -1.31 -3.61 -2.25
C CYS A 119 -1.50 -2.92 -3.59
N SER A 120 -0.61 -2.00 -3.99
CA SER A 120 -0.67 -1.34 -5.29
C SER A 120 -0.50 -2.34 -6.44
N HIS A 121 0.48 -3.24 -6.31
CA HIS A 121 0.72 -4.27 -7.33
C HIS A 121 -0.50 -5.19 -7.50
N LEU A 122 -1.07 -5.69 -6.40
CA LEU A 122 -2.26 -6.55 -6.44
C LEU A 122 -3.48 -5.84 -7.00
N ALA A 123 -3.69 -4.55 -6.72
CA ALA A 123 -4.77 -3.77 -7.32
C ALA A 123 -4.65 -3.74 -8.84
N VAL A 124 -3.46 -3.46 -9.37
CA VAL A 124 -3.19 -3.42 -10.82
C VAL A 124 -3.33 -4.81 -11.45
N VAL A 125 -2.73 -5.84 -10.86
CA VAL A 125 -2.78 -7.22 -11.38
C VAL A 125 -4.20 -7.76 -11.37
N ALA A 126 -4.96 -7.56 -10.27
CA ALA A 126 -6.35 -8.00 -10.17
C ALA A 126 -7.22 -7.35 -11.26
N MET A 127 -7.15 -6.03 -11.39
CA MET A 127 -7.94 -5.31 -12.40
C MET A 127 -7.57 -5.72 -13.83
N SER A 128 -6.28 -5.93 -14.08
CA SER A 128 -5.80 -6.34 -15.39
C SER A 128 -6.21 -7.75 -15.78
N ARG A 129 -6.29 -8.67 -14.83
CA ARG A 129 -6.68 -10.07 -15.06
C ARG A 129 -8.19 -10.27 -15.12
N TRP A 130 -8.93 -9.58 -14.26
CA TRP A 130 -10.38 -9.73 -14.19
C TRP A 130 -11.12 -9.02 -15.34
N PHE A 131 -10.54 -7.95 -15.88
CA PHE A 131 -11.19 -7.09 -16.88
C PHE A 131 -10.39 -6.96 -18.18
N VAL A 132 -10.08 -8.06 -18.84
CA VAL A 132 -9.23 -8.06 -20.06
C VAL A 132 -9.76 -7.08 -21.12
N ALA A 133 -11.06 -7.12 -21.45
CA ALA A 133 -11.67 -6.25 -22.46
C ALA A 133 -11.89 -4.79 -22.02
N ASN A 134 -11.94 -4.53 -20.70
CA ASN A 134 -12.20 -3.21 -20.11
C ASN A 134 -11.10 -2.80 -19.12
N ARG A 135 -9.87 -3.29 -19.33
CA ARG A 135 -8.72 -3.09 -18.44
C ARG A 135 -8.50 -1.63 -18.03
N GLY A 136 -8.50 -0.72 -19.02
CA GLY A 136 -8.29 0.71 -18.76
C GLY A 136 -9.34 1.29 -17.82
N ARG A 137 -10.64 0.95 -18.04
CA ARG A 137 -11.72 1.41 -17.17
C ARG A 137 -11.60 0.86 -15.75
N ALA A 138 -11.27 -0.42 -15.62
CA ALA A 138 -11.12 -1.06 -14.32
C ALA A 138 -9.94 -0.45 -13.55
N LEU A 139 -8.80 -0.24 -14.20
CA LEU A 139 -7.63 0.40 -13.60
C LEU A 139 -7.91 1.86 -13.19
N SER A 140 -8.64 2.63 -14.00
CA SER A 140 -9.02 4.00 -13.65
C SER A 140 -9.92 4.05 -12.41
N ILE A 141 -10.89 3.14 -12.31
CA ILE A 141 -11.79 3.05 -11.14
C ILE A 141 -11.00 2.63 -9.89
N ALA A 142 -10.13 1.63 -10.00
CA ALA A 142 -9.29 1.22 -8.88
C ALA A 142 -8.33 2.35 -8.44
N GLY A 143 -7.78 3.10 -9.39
CA GLY A 143 -6.92 4.25 -9.13
C GLY A 143 -7.60 5.36 -8.31
N LEU A 144 -8.92 5.50 -8.40
CA LEU A 144 -9.66 6.43 -7.53
C LEU A 144 -9.47 6.10 -6.03
N GLY A 145 -9.31 4.82 -5.68
CA GLY A 145 -9.01 4.43 -4.31
C GLY A 145 -7.72 5.08 -3.79
N TYR A 146 -6.67 5.08 -4.60
CA TYR A 146 -5.41 5.75 -4.27
C TYR A 146 -5.61 7.27 -4.11
N SER A 147 -6.29 7.92 -5.08
CA SER A 147 -6.57 9.36 -5.03
C SER A 147 -7.39 9.75 -3.80
N PHE A 148 -8.36 8.91 -3.41
CA PHE A 148 -9.10 9.09 -2.15
C PHE A 148 -8.18 9.00 -0.93
N GLY A 149 -7.29 8.02 -0.88
CA GLY A 149 -6.31 7.90 0.19
C GLY A 149 -5.41 9.13 0.30
N GLU A 150 -4.90 9.61 -0.82
CA GLU A 150 -4.04 10.79 -0.85
C GLU A 150 -4.76 12.08 -0.45
N ALA A 151 -6.04 12.22 -0.83
CA ALA A 151 -6.82 13.42 -0.52
C ALA A 151 -7.32 13.46 0.94
N PHE A 152 -7.72 12.33 1.51
CA PHE A 152 -8.43 12.30 2.80
C PHE A 152 -7.55 11.87 3.98
N LEU A 153 -6.63 10.92 3.81
CA LEU A 153 -5.82 10.44 4.94
C LEU A 153 -4.93 11.52 5.59
N PRO A 154 -4.38 12.50 4.87
CA PRO A 154 -3.59 13.55 5.50
C PRO A 154 -4.41 14.54 6.35
N VAL A 155 -5.73 14.52 6.20
CA VAL A 155 -6.65 15.49 6.88
C VAL A 155 -7.32 14.86 8.12
N LEU A 156 -7.25 13.53 8.25
CA LEU A 156 -7.77 12.77 9.40
C LEU A 156 -6.76 12.75 10.55
#